data_d28f587121054b6c4e33d37c2d33182b
#
_entry.id   d28f587121054b6c4e33d37c2d33182b
#
_cell.length_a   1.000
_cell.length_b   1.000
_cell.length_c   1.000
_cell.angle_alpha   90.00
_cell.angle_beta   90.00
_cell.angle_gamma   90.00
#
_symmetry.space_group_name_H-M   'P 1'
#
loop_
_entity.id
_entity.type
_entity.pdbx_description
1 polymer ?
#
loop_
_entity_poly.entity_id
_entity_poly.type
_entity_poly.pdbx_seq_one_letter_code
_entity_poly.pdbx_strand_id
1 'polypeptide(L)'
;MKNENTNTLSENATLVRLTTKFWSGIKTDKSLRDNLADITNTSDESLLHVAKHLVGFNANKYFRRIINKVRNDSYYQLTLPWDDNSSDDDNKVVSGWRLCPNSQLDNLQKAVDQARQDFFKEVDEFCKNYPNMIIDAKEVLGHAFNMGDYPPVDDIKDKFKFDFEISLIPSYSNDIRLNVSADLRKRIEQDAEKRLSKNVKTIFQTTVDALVEQVEHISEKLKSYDPTNKKGGFFKDSSFDKLRKAVEVIPNVNQDVLGNDIDIANAHQSLVAVLSTINSIDSLRDETDIGDAKRKKVADDLDKAIDPLKGGLMKKLGGKDD
;
A
#
# COMPACT_ATOMS: atom_id res chain seq x y z
N MET A 1 33.22 -0.35 6.17
CA MET A 1 31.76 -0.26 6.51
C MET A 1 30.82 -0.09 5.32
N LYS A 2 31.24 0.34 4.09
CA LYS A 2 30.29 0.55 2.96
C LYS A 2 29.87 -0.72 2.21
N ASN A 3 30.63 -1.80 2.23
CA ASN A 3 30.31 -3.03 1.47
C ASN A 3 29.51 -4.08 2.26
N GLU A 4 29.45 -4.00 3.58
CA GLU A 4 28.76 -4.99 4.41
C GLU A 4 27.25 -4.84 4.35
N ASN A 5 26.72 -3.61 4.35
CA ASN A 5 25.27 -3.36 4.34
C ASN A 5 24.61 -3.71 3.00
N THR A 6 25.32 -3.65 1.88
CA THR A 6 24.77 -3.95 0.56
C THR A 6 24.68 -5.46 0.30
N ASN A 7 25.65 -6.23 0.76
CA ASN A 7 25.58 -7.69 0.69
C ASN A 7 24.50 -8.24 1.62
N THR A 8 24.35 -7.67 2.82
CA THR A 8 23.36 -8.09 3.81
C THR A 8 21.93 -7.91 3.28
N LEU A 9 21.64 -6.82 2.55
CA LEU A 9 20.29 -6.59 2.01
C LEU A 9 19.91 -7.61 0.95
N SER A 10 20.82 -7.94 0.01
CA SER A 10 20.53 -8.91 -1.06
C SER A 10 20.38 -10.34 -0.54
N GLU A 11 20.94 -10.64 0.64
CA GLU A 11 20.81 -11.92 1.31
C GLU A 11 19.52 -12.04 2.16
N ASN A 12 19.04 -10.91 2.71
CA ASN A 12 17.97 -10.89 3.71
C ASN A 12 16.63 -10.35 3.19
N ALA A 13 16.60 -9.85 1.96
CA ALA A 13 15.38 -9.32 1.38
C ALA A 13 15.22 -9.66 -0.11
N THR A 14 13.99 -9.63 -0.57
CA THR A 14 13.59 -10.00 -1.93
C THR A 14 12.64 -8.94 -2.49
N LEU A 15 12.69 -8.70 -3.79
CA LEU A 15 11.74 -7.80 -4.46
C LEU A 15 10.48 -8.55 -4.83
N VAL A 16 9.33 -7.94 -4.57
CA VAL A 16 8.02 -8.50 -4.88
C VAL A 16 7.15 -7.47 -5.61
N ARG A 17 6.28 -7.97 -6.50
CA ARG A 17 5.32 -7.13 -7.22
C ARG A 17 3.97 -7.82 -7.32
N LEU A 18 2.91 -7.14 -6.87
CA LEU A 18 1.53 -7.60 -6.98
C LEU A 18 0.79 -6.80 -8.06
N THR A 19 0.48 -7.45 -9.17
CA THR A 19 -0.28 -6.87 -10.29
C THR A 19 -1.67 -7.46 -10.31
N THR A 20 -2.69 -6.59 -10.22
CA THR A 20 -4.09 -7.01 -10.26
C THR A 20 -4.86 -6.19 -11.27
N LYS A 21 -5.75 -6.86 -12.02
CA LYS A 21 -6.65 -6.23 -12.99
C LYS A 21 -7.98 -6.94 -12.95
N PHE A 22 -9.06 -6.19 -13.11
CA PHE A 22 -10.40 -6.72 -13.33
C PHE A 22 -11.13 -5.88 -14.39
N TRP A 23 -12.13 -6.49 -15.03
CA TRP A 23 -12.94 -5.78 -16.01
C TRP A 23 -13.85 -4.76 -15.31
N SER A 24 -13.74 -3.48 -15.73
CA SER A 24 -14.52 -2.40 -15.10
C SER A 24 -16.02 -2.48 -15.42
N GLY A 25 -16.37 -3.06 -16.57
CA GLY A 25 -17.75 -3.06 -17.08
C GLY A 25 -18.24 -1.66 -17.47
N ILE A 26 -17.33 -0.71 -17.73
CA ILE A 26 -17.64 0.66 -18.12
C ILE A 26 -17.25 0.86 -19.58
N LYS A 27 -18.14 1.47 -20.35
CA LYS A 27 -17.89 1.86 -21.74
C LYS A 27 -18.28 3.31 -21.98
N THR A 28 -17.37 4.08 -22.58
CA THR A 28 -17.68 5.43 -23.05
C THR A 28 -18.68 5.35 -24.21
N ASP A 29 -19.73 6.16 -24.15
CA ASP A 29 -20.78 6.19 -25.15
C ASP A 29 -20.78 7.56 -25.86
N LYS A 30 -20.22 7.55 -27.07
CA LYS A 30 -20.11 8.76 -27.89
C LYS A 30 -21.48 9.26 -28.36
N SER A 31 -22.40 8.34 -28.70
CA SER A 31 -23.73 8.70 -29.18
C SER A 31 -24.55 9.41 -28.09
N LEU A 32 -24.49 8.92 -26.87
CA LEU A 32 -25.14 9.59 -25.73
C LEU A 32 -24.45 10.93 -25.42
N ARG A 33 -23.13 11.02 -25.58
CA ARG A 33 -22.38 12.27 -25.39
C ARG A 33 -22.84 13.32 -26.41
N ASP A 34 -22.90 12.96 -27.69
CA ASP A 34 -23.26 13.86 -28.77
C ASP A 34 -24.72 14.35 -28.58
N ASN A 35 -25.65 13.47 -28.26
CA ASN A 35 -27.03 13.82 -27.91
C ASN A 35 -27.08 14.77 -26.69
N LEU A 36 -26.26 14.57 -25.68
CA LEU A 36 -26.19 15.44 -24.51
C LEU A 36 -25.65 16.82 -24.87
N ALA A 37 -24.62 16.87 -25.76
CA ALA A 37 -24.06 18.11 -26.26
C ALA A 37 -25.11 18.94 -27.00
N ASP A 38 -25.91 18.30 -27.86
CA ASP A 38 -27.01 18.94 -28.59
C ASP A 38 -28.07 19.52 -27.63
N ILE A 39 -28.49 18.72 -26.64
CA ILE A 39 -29.51 19.15 -25.65
C ILE A 39 -29.00 20.34 -24.79
N THR A 40 -27.73 20.35 -24.45
CA THR A 40 -27.12 21.37 -23.59
C THR A 40 -26.53 22.55 -24.37
N ASN A 41 -26.60 22.55 -25.70
CA ASN A 41 -25.91 23.52 -26.58
C ASN A 41 -24.42 23.68 -26.24
N THR A 42 -23.75 22.58 -25.96
CA THR A 42 -22.32 22.59 -25.61
C THR A 42 -21.50 22.81 -26.89
N SER A 43 -20.69 23.87 -26.90
CA SER A 43 -19.86 24.22 -28.07
C SER A 43 -18.64 23.36 -28.28
N ASP A 44 -18.21 22.61 -27.25
CA ASP A 44 -17.08 21.70 -27.29
C ASP A 44 -17.45 20.36 -26.62
N GLU A 45 -17.79 19.37 -27.45
CA GLU A 45 -18.18 18.02 -27.02
C GLU A 45 -17.03 17.28 -26.30
N SER A 46 -15.78 17.69 -26.54
CA SER A 46 -14.61 17.05 -25.93
C SER A 46 -14.56 17.20 -24.40
N LEU A 47 -15.25 18.23 -23.88
CA LEU A 47 -15.38 18.50 -22.46
C LEU A 47 -16.44 17.62 -21.77
N LEU A 48 -17.26 16.90 -22.55
CA LEU A 48 -18.27 16.00 -22.03
C LEU A 48 -17.74 14.55 -22.02
N HIS A 49 -17.82 13.91 -20.86
CA HIS A 49 -17.53 12.48 -20.73
C HIS A 49 -18.77 11.73 -20.29
N VAL A 50 -19.35 10.97 -21.23
CA VAL A 50 -20.52 10.10 -20.97
C VAL A 50 -20.09 8.65 -21.05
N ALA A 51 -20.37 7.90 -19.99
CA ALA A 51 -20.07 6.48 -19.92
C ALA A 51 -21.27 5.72 -19.34
N LYS A 52 -21.47 4.50 -19.81
CA LYS A 52 -22.48 3.59 -19.29
C LYS A 52 -21.85 2.38 -18.60
N HIS A 53 -22.50 1.90 -17.58
CA HIS A 53 -22.17 0.63 -16.95
C HIS A 53 -22.82 -0.50 -17.73
N LEU A 54 -22.03 -1.43 -18.24
CA LEU A 54 -22.48 -2.60 -18.98
C LEU A 54 -23.06 -3.69 -18.07
N VAL A 55 -22.67 -3.66 -16.79
CA VAL A 55 -23.15 -4.56 -15.73
C VAL A 55 -23.52 -3.73 -14.51
N GLY A 56 -24.27 -4.29 -13.58
CA GLY A 56 -24.70 -3.59 -12.39
C GLY A 56 -23.54 -2.87 -11.66
N PHE A 57 -23.78 -1.69 -11.14
CA PHE A 57 -22.78 -0.82 -10.50
C PHE A 57 -21.95 -1.54 -9.43
N ASN A 58 -22.53 -2.50 -8.74
CA ASN A 58 -21.88 -3.27 -7.68
C ASN A 58 -21.21 -4.56 -8.16
N ALA A 59 -21.24 -4.90 -9.45
CA ALA A 59 -20.73 -6.16 -9.97
C ALA A 59 -19.23 -6.37 -9.63
N ASN A 60 -18.47 -5.28 -9.53
CA ASN A 60 -17.04 -5.33 -9.22
C ASN A 60 -16.69 -5.16 -7.73
N LYS A 61 -17.69 -5.10 -6.85
CA LYS A 61 -17.49 -4.86 -5.41
C LYS A 61 -16.66 -5.95 -4.74
N TYR A 62 -16.87 -7.20 -5.10
CA TYR A 62 -16.14 -8.34 -4.51
C TYR A 62 -14.69 -8.37 -4.94
N PHE A 63 -14.39 -8.12 -6.22
CA PHE A 63 -13.00 -8.01 -6.70
C PHE A 63 -12.23 -6.91 -5.97
N ARG A 64 -12.81 -5.72 -5.87
CA ARG A 64 -12.20 -4.59 -5.14
C ARG A 64 -11.95 -4.96 -3.67
N ARG A 65 -12.89 -5.65 -3.03
CA ARG A 65 -12.76 -6.06 -1.62
C ARG A 65 -11.60 -7.05 -1.43
N ILE A 66 -11.47 -8.07 -2.29
CA ILE A 66 -10.38 -9.06 -2.22
C ILE A 66 -9.04 -8.37 -2.44
N ILE A 67 -8.92 -7.57 -3.51
CA ILE A 67 -7.69 -6.84 -3.84
C ILE A 67 -7.28 -5.88 -2.72
N ASN A 68 -8.21 -5.06 -2.23
CA ASN A 68 -7.92 -4.10 -1.17
C ASN A 68 -7.55 -4.80 0.14
N LYS A 69 -8.20 -5.92 0.45
CA LYS A 69 -7.89 -6.69 1.65
C LYS A 69 -6.46 -7.21 1.61
N VAL A 70 -6.04 -7.92 0.54
CA VAL A 70 -4.68 -8.45 0.47
C VAL A 70 -3.62 -7.34 0.41
N ARG A 71 -3.92 -6.23 -0.27
CA ARG A 71 -3.01 -5.07 -0.33
C ARG A 71 -2.82 -4.42 1.03
N ASN A 72 -3.93 -4.12 1.73
CA ASN A 72 -3.86 -3.36 2.97
C ASN A 72 -3.50 -4.22 4.19
N ASP A 73 -3.95 -5.49 4.23
CA ASP A 73 -3.74 -6.35 5.40
C ASP A 73 -2.43 -7.15 5.35
N SER A 74 -1.82 -7.30 4.16
CA SER A 74 -0.62 -8.11 3.99
C SER A 74 0.44 -7.44 3.13
N TYR A 75 0.14 -7.10 1.86
CA TYR A 75 1.14 -6.64 0.92
C TYR A 75 1.85 -5.36 1.38
N TYR A 76 1.11 -4.31 1.75
CA TYR A 76 1.69 -3.07 2.23
C TYR A 76 2.24 -3.16 3.66
N GLN A 77 1.71 -4.07 4.48
CA GLN A 77 2.18 -4.26 5.86
C GLN A 77 3.51 -5.02 5.93
N LEU A 78 3.72 -5.98 5.03
CA LEU A 78 4.88 -6.87 5.03
C LEU A 78 5.98 -6.43 4.05
N THR A 79 5.77 -5.34 3.30
CA THR A 79 6.72 -4.85 2.31
C THR A 79 6.96 -3.36 2.40
N LEU A 80 8.12 -2.93 1.93
CA LEU A 80 8.56 -1.54 1.88
C LEU A 80 8.62 -1.05 0.43
N PRO A 81 8.37 0.24 0.12
CA PRO A 81 8.54 0.76 -1.23
C PRO A 81 9.99 0.62 -1.67
N TRP A 82 10.21 0.14 -2.92
CA TRP A 82 11.55 -0.02 -3.49
C TRP A 82 11.90 1.09 -4.48
N ASP A 83 10.97 1.45 -5.35
CA ASP A 83 11.16 2.45 -6.39
C ASP A 83 10.47 3.76 -6.04
N ASP A 84 11.16 4.88 -6.28
CA ASP A 84 10.67 6.26 -6.13
C ASP A 84 9.60 6.64 -7.19
N ASN A 85 9.23 5.70 -8.07
CA ASN A 85 8.23 5.90 -9.11
C ASN A 85 6.78 5.87 -8.59
N SER A 86 6.57 6.05 -7.31
CA SER A 86 5.29 6.46 -6.77
C SER A 86 5.07 7.93 -7.12
N SER A 87 4.70 8.22 -8.37
CA SER A 87 4.16 9.52 -8.70
C SER A 87 2.87 9.71 -7.91
N ASP A 88 2.77 10.80 -7.19
CA ASP A 88 1.60 11.29 -6.44
C ASP A 88 0.36 11.57 -7.31
N ASP A 89 0.23 10.90 -8.43
CA ASP A 89 -0.94 11.00 -9.28
C ASP A 89 -2.00 10.04 -8.74
N ASP A 90 -2.97 10.58 -8.02
CA ASP A 90 -4.05 9.93 -7.24
C ASP A 90 -4.85 8.83 -7.99
N ASN A 91 -4.54 8.55 -9.25
CA ASN A 91 -5.24 7.58 -10.09
C ASN A 91 -4.37 6.48 -10.71
N LYS A 92 -3.06 6.47 -10.53
CA LYS A 92 -2.20 5.36 -10.97
C LYS A 92 -1.87 4.46 -9.79
N VAL A 93 -2.50 3.30 -9.75
CA VAL A 93 -2.03 2.16 -8.95
C VAL A 93 -0.66 1.78 -9.51
N VAL A 94 0.38 2.37 -8.94
CA VAL A 94 1.76 2.08 -9.33
C VAL A 94 2.07 0.68 -8.87
N SER A 95 2.09 -0.25 -9.80
CA SER A 95 2.59 -1.61 -9.59
C SER A 95 4.12 -1.61 -9.60
N GLY A 96 4.74 -0.80 -8.75
CA GLY A 96 6.19 -0.79 -8.54
C GLY A 96 6.66 -2.01 -7.77
N TRP A 97 7.96 -2.31 -7.86
CA TRP A 97 8.59 -3.30 -7.01
C TRP A 97 8.60 -2.83 -5.55
N ARG A 98 8.40 -3.76 -4.65
CA ARG A 98 8.50 -3.52 -3.21
C ARG A 98 9.50 -4.49 -2.60
N LEU A 99 10.17 -4.06 -1.55
CA LEU A 99 11.11 -4.86 -0.79
C LEU A 99 10.34 -5.66 0.26
N CYS A 100 10.53 -6.97 0.27
CA CYS A 100 10.01 -7.87 1.29
C CYS A 100 11.16 -8.48 2.08
N PRO A 101 11.22 -8.33 3.42
CA PRO A 101 12.14 -9.08 4.26
C PRO A 101 11.93 -10.58 4.05
N ASN A 102 13.01 -11.37 3.92
CA ASN A 102 12.90 -12.81 3.66
C ASN A 102 12.16 -13.55 4.79
N SER A 103 12.25 -13.05 6.02
CA SER A 103 11.50 -13.55 7.18
C SER A 103 9.98 -13.43 7.04
N GLN A 104 9.50 -12.51 6.16
CA GLN A 104 8.08 -12.28 5.92
C GLN A 104 7.57 -12.85 4.59
N LEU A 105 8.46 -13.32 3.72
CA LEU A 105 8.11 -13.74 2.36
C LEU A 105 7.10 -14.89 2.36
N ASP A 106 7.27 -15.89 3.22
CA ASP A 106 6.35 -17.03 3.33
C ASP A 106 4.94 -16.61 3.78
N ASN A 107 4.86 -15.67 4.73
CA ASN A 107 3.59 -15.14 5.22
C ASN A 107 2.88 -14.34 4.11
N LEU A 108 3.64 -13.53 3.38
CA LEU A 108 3.12 -12.77 2.25
C LEU A 108 2.65 -13.70 1.13
N GLN A 109 3.44 -14.72 0.77
CA GLN A 109 3.08 -15.70 -0.26
C GLN A 109 1.76 -16.40 0.07
N LYS A 110 1.59 -16.89 1.30
CA LYS A 110 0.35 -17.55 1.75
C LYS A 110 -0.85 -16.63 1.64
N ALA A 111 -0.72 -15.37 2.06
CA ALA A 111 -1.81 -14.39 1.99
C ALA A 111 -2.19 -14.06 0.54
N VAL A 112 -1.20 -13.93 -0.34
CA VAL A 112 -1.39 -13.67 -1.77
C VAL A 112 -2.02 -14.86 -2.46
N ASP A 113 -1.59 -16.09 -2.17
CA ASP A 113 -2.15 -17.31 -2.77
C ASP A 113 -3.61 -17.53 -2.37
N GLN A 114 -3.95 -17.27 -1.11
CA GLN A 114 -5.35 -17.31 -0.67
C GLN A 114 -6.20 -16.26 -1.40
N ALA A 115 -5.71 -15.02 -1.49
CA ALA A 115 -6.42 -13.96 -2.20
C ALA A 115 -6.56 -14.25 -3.70
N ARG A 116 -5.54 -14.88 -4.32
CA ARG A 116 -5.61 -15.33 -5.72
C ARG A 116 -6.69 -16.38 -5.93
N GLN A 117 -6.79 -17.37 -5.04
CA GLN A 117 -7.83 -18.40 -5.10
C GLN A 117 -9.22 -17.77 -4.95
N ASP A 118 -9.42 -16.90 -3.97
CA ASP A 118 -10.67 -16.19 -3.76
C ASP A 118 -11.04 -15.32 -4.98
N PHE A 119 -10.05 -14.65 -5.57
CA PHE A 119 -10.23 -13.80 -6.75
C PHE A 119 -10.70 -14.61 -7.97
N PHE A 120 -10.03 -15.71 -8.31
CA PHE A 120 -10.41 -16.51 -9.47
C PHE A 120 -11.71 -17.30 -9.27
N LYS A 121 -12.02 -17.67 -8.03
CA LYS A 121 -13.36 -18.19 -7.70
C LYS A 121 -14.46 -17.16 -8.00
N GLU A 122 -14.22 -15.89 -7.63
CA GLU A 122 -15.15 -14.80 -7.94
C GLU A 122 -15.24 -14.54 -9.45
N VAL A 123 -14.13 -14.68 -10.20
CA VAL A 123 -14.13 -14.60 -11.68
C VAL A 123 -15.03 -15.68 -12.29
N ASP A 124 -14.93 -16.91 -11.82
CA ASP A 124 -15.76 -18.01 -12.33
C ASP A 124 -17.25 -17.77 -12.01
N GLU A 125 -17.59 -17.29 -10.82
CA GLU A 125 -18.97 -16.93 -10.46
C GLU A 125 -19.49 -15.74 -11.29
N PHE A 126 -18.65 -14.73 -11.50
CA PHE A 126 -18.95 -13.60 -12.38
C PHE A 126 -19.24 -14.06 -13.79
N CYS A 127 -18.39 -14.90 -14.37
CA CYS A 127 -18.54 -15.42 -15.75
C CYS A 127 -19.80 -16.26 -15.90
N LYS A 128 -20.15 -17.10 -14.90
CA LYS A 128 -21.40 -17.86 -14.90
C LYS A 128 -22.64 -16.97 -14.91
N ASN A 129 -22.60 -15.87 -14.15
CA ASN A 129 -23.74 -14.96 -14.02
C ASN A 129 -23.78 -13.87 -15.10
N TYR A 130 -22.71 -13.71 -15.88
CA TYR A 130 -22.61 -12.65 -16.86
C TYR A 130 -23.73 -12.62 -17.92
N PRO A 131 -24.23 -13.76 -18.45
CA PRO A 131 -25.40 -13.75 -19.35
C PRO A 131 -26.65 -13.13 -18.70
N ASN A 132 -26.90 -13.39 -17.41
CA ASN A 132 -28.02 -12.79 -16.69
C ASN A 132 -27.81 -11.28 -16.50
N MET A 133 -26.57 -10.85 -16.22
CA MET A 133 -26.24 -9.44 -16.11
C MET A 133 -26.49 -8.66 -17.41
N ILE A 134 -26.31 -9.30 -18.59
CA ILE A 134 -26.63 -8.70 -19.89
C ILE A 134 -28.16 -8.53 -20.02
N ILE A 135 -28.95 -9.50 -19.59
CA ILE A 135 -30.41 -9.42 -19.63
C ILE A 135 -30.88 -8.27 -18.75
N ASP A 136 -30.40 -8.20 -17.51
CA ASP A 136 -30.72 -7.11 -16.57
C ASP A 136 -30.32 -5.74 -17.14
N ALA A 137 -29.14 -5.66 -17.74
CA ALA A 137 -28.64 -4.44 -18.35
C ALA A 137 -29.52 -3.99 -19.54
N LYS A 138 -30.06 -4.93 -20.33
CA LYS A 138 -30.97 -4.61 -21.43
C LYS A 138 -32.23 -3.95 -20.91
N GLU A 139 -32.79 -4.42 -19.81
CA GLU A 139 -33.97 -3.82 -19.21
C GLU A 139 -33.69 -2.43 -18.63
N VAL A 140 -32.54 -2.26 -17.94
CA VAL A 140 -32.20 -1.02 -17.26
C VAL A 140 -31.76 0.07 -18.24
N LEU A 141 -30.94 -0.27 -19.25
CA LEU A 141 -30.38 0.69 -20.20
C LEU A 141 -31.36 1.10 -21.30
N GLY A 142 -32.41 0.33 -21.57
CA GLY A 142 -33.42 0.63 -22.58
C GLY A 142 -32.76 0.95 -23.95
N HIS A 143 -32.99 2.17 -24.48
CA HIS A 143 -32.42 2.61 -25.77
C HIS A 143 -30.90 2.80 -25.77
N ALA A 144 -30.27 2.91 -24.62
CA ALA A 144 -28.80 2.97 -24.52
C ALA A 144 -28.14 1.58 -24.57
N PHE A 145 -28.91 0.49 -24.56
CA PHE A 145 -28.39 -0.86 -24.66
C PHE A 145 -27.92 -1.16 -26.10
N ASN A 146 -26.72 -1.70 -26.20
CA ASN A 146 -26.19 -2.24 -27.46
C ASN A 146 -25.47 -3.55 -27.18
N MET A 147 -25.95 -4.65 -27.73
CA MET A 147 -25.35 -5.99 -27.55
C MET A 147 -23.89 -6.05 -28.00
N GLY A 148 -23.50 -5.27 -29.01
CA GLY A 148 -22.11 -5.17 -29.48
C GLY A 148 -21.12 -4.57 -28.47
N ASP A 149 -21.61 -4.02 -27.34
CA ASP A 149 -20.78 -3.51 -26.26
C ASP A 149 -20.34 -4.60 -25.28
N TYR A 150 -20.97 -5.79 -25.35
CA TYR A 150 -20.75 -6.90 -24.45
C TYR A 150 -19.81 -7.93 -25.07
N PRO A 151 -18.54 -8.01 -24.58
CA PRO A 151 -17.62 -9.02 -25.05
C PRO A 151 -18.12 -10.44 -24.74
N PRO A 152 -17.70 -11.45 -25.52
CA PRO A 152 -17.90 -12.86 -25.17
C PRO A 152 -17.33 -13.18 -23.78
N VAL A 153 -17.88 -14.22 -23.12
CA VAL A 153 -17.44 -14.62 -21.77
C VAL A 153 -15.94 -14.94 -21.72
N ASP A 154 -15.42 -15.61 -22.74
CA ASP A 154 -14.01 -15.98 -22.81
C ASP A 154 -13.10 -14.73 -22.89
N ASP A 155 -13.46 -13.74 -23.70
CA ASP A 155 -12.74 -12.47 -23.77
C ASP A 155 -12.78 -11.67 -22.47
N ILE A 156 -13.84 -11.83 -21.68
CA ILE A 156 -13.97 -11.20 -20.37
C ILE A 156 -13.05 -11.87 -19.36
N LYS A 157 -12.97 -13.19 -19.37
CA LYS A 157 -12.12 -13.96 -18.46
C LYS A 157 -10.66 -13.51 -18.57
N ASP A 158 -10.19 -13.21 -19.77
CA ASP A 158 -8.83 -12.73 -20.02
C ASP A 158 -8.56 -11.30 -19.53
N LYS A 159 -9.60 -10.55 -19.17
CA LYS A 159 -9.47 -9.20 -18.60
C LYS A 159 -9.20 -9.20 -17.10
N PHE A 160 -9.26 -10.36 -16.45
CA PHE A 160 -8.94 -10.53 -15.03
C PHE A 160 -7.50 -11.01 -14.87
N LYS A 161 -6.76 -10.33 -14.02
CA LYS A 161 -5.35 -10.66 -13.75
C LYS A 161 -5.07 -10.56 -12.27
N PHE A 162 -4.35 -11.54 -11.74
CA PHE A 162 -3.85 -11.53 -10.38
C PHE A 162 -2.48 -12.22 -10.37
N ASP A 163 -1.42 -11.43 -10.53
CA ASP A 163 -0.05 -11.91 -10.61
C ASP A 163 0.76 -11.43 -9.42
N PHE A 164 1.57 -12.34 -8.90
CA PHE A 164 2.57 -12.04 -7.89
C PHE A 164 3.92 -12.50 -8.42
N GLU A 165 4.83 -11.54 -8.52
CA GLU A 165 6.16 -11.74 -9.06
C GLU A 165 7.19 -11.57 -7.94
N ILE A 166 8.18 -12.44 -7.92
CA ILE A 166 9.31 -12.41 -6.98
C ILE A 166 10.58 -12.24 -7.80
N SER A 167 11.45 -11.32 -7.40
CA SER A 167 12.74 -11.07 -8.05
C SER A 167 13.82 -10.87 -7.02
N LEU A 168 15.00 -11.33 -7.32
CA LEU A 168 16.17 -11.09 -6.47
C LEU A 168 16.60 -9.62 -6.59
N ILE A 169 17.12 -9.08 -5.51
CA ILE A 169 17.80 -7.78 -5.53
C ILE A 169 19.08 -7.96 -6.37
N PRO A 170 19.30 -7.15 -7.41
CA PRO A 170 20.50 -7.27 -8.23
C PRO A 170 21.77 -7.12 -7.38
N SER A 171 22.61 -8.14 -7.37
CA SER A 171 23.96 -8.07 -6.82
C SER A 171 24.93 -7.79 -7.95
N TYR A 172 25.62 -6.67 -7.88
CA TYR A 172 26.51 -6.21 -8.96
C TYR A 172 27.95 -6.62 -8.76
N SER A 173 28.32 -7.13 -7.59
CA SER A 173 29.65 -7.65 -7.31
C SER A 173 29.82 -9.00 -8.02
N ASN A 174 30.69 -9.06 -9.03
CA ASN A 174 31.05 -10.25 -9.78
C ASN A 174 30.02 -10.82 -10.78
N ASP A 175 29.14 -10.00 -11.35
CA ASP A 175 28.28 -10.48 -12.43
C ASP A 175 29.11 -10.77 -13.70
N ILE A 176 29.39 -12.06 -13.92
CA ILE A 176 30.16 -12.61 -15.05
C ILE A 176 29.52 -12.29 -16.41
N ARG A 177 28.21 -11.94 -16.42
CA ARG A 177 27.46 -11.64 -17.64
C ARG A 177 27.83 -10.30 -18.27
N LEU A 178 28.50 -9.40 -17.54
CA LEU A 178 28.96 -8.11 -18.04
C LEU A 178 30.28 -8.29 -18.83
N ASN A 179 30.19 -8.71 -20.08
CA ASN A 179 31.33 -8.72 -20.99
C ASN A 179 31.61 -7.29 -21.55
N VAL A 180 32.01 -6.39 -20.65
CA VAL A 180 32.29 -4.99 -20.93
C VAL A 180 33.69 -4.63 -20.46
N SER A 181 34.23 -3.47 -20.91
CA SER A 181 35.51 -2.99 -20.45
C SER A 181 35.57 -2.79 -18.93
N ALA A 182 36.74 -2.90 -18.32
CA ALA A 182 36.92 -2.77 -16.89
C ALA A 182 36.42 -1.40 -16.35
N ASP A 183 36.63 -0.32 -17.13
CA ASP A 183 36.17 1.02 -16.77
C ASP A 183 34.64 1.13 -16.79
N LEU A 184 33.98 0.52 -17.77
CA LEU A 184 32.52 0.52 -17.86
C LEU A 184 31.91 -0.34 -16.75
N ARG A 185 32.52 -1.49 -16.43
CA ARG A 185 32.13 -2.32 -15.28
C ARG A 185 32.16 -1.52 -13.99
N LYS A 186 33.29 -0.85 -13.72
CA LYS A 186 33.45 -0.03 -12.51
C LYS A 186 32.41 1.07 -12.39
N ARG A 187 32.06 1.72 -13.50
CA ARG A 187 30.97 2.74 -13.52
C ARG A 187 29.61 2.11 -13.21
N ILE A 188 29.29 0.98 -13.82
CA ILE A 188 28.02 0.24 -13.57
C ILE A 188 27.93 -0.15 -12.09
N GLU A 189 29.01 -0.70 -11.51
CA GLU A 189 29.04 -1.06 -10.09
C GLU A 189 28.85 0.16 -9.18
N GLN A 190 29.53 1.26 -9.45
CA GLN A 190 29.38 2.50 -8.67
C GLN A 190 27.98 3.10 -8.77
N ASP A 191 27.37 3.11 -9.95
CA ASP A 191 26.02 3.63 -10.14
C ASP A 191 24.99 2.73 -9.45
N ALA A 192 25.20 1.43 -9.49
CA ALA A 192 24.35 0.45 -8.82
C ALA A 192 24.44 0.57 -7.30
N GLU A 193 25.66 0.72 -6.72
CA GLU A 193 25.84 0.98 -5.29
C GLU A 193 25.17 2.29 -4.85
N LYS A 194 25.27 3.34 -5.65
CA LYS A 194 24.61 4.63 -5.36
C LYS A 194 23.10 4.48 -5.33
N ARG A 195 22.51 3.78 -6.34
CA ARG A 195 21.06 3.52 -6.38
C ARG A 195 20.61 2.70 -5.19
N LEU A 196 21.31 1.61 -4.88
CA LEU A 196 20.99 0.78 -3.74
C LEU A 196 21.06 1.55 -2.42
N SER A 197 22.12 2.32 -2.21
CA SER A 197 22.27 3.17 -1.02
C SER A 197 21.16 4.22 -0.92
N LYS A 198 20.75 4.83 -2.06
CA LYS A 198 19.62 5.75 -2.12
C LYS A 198 18.32 5.04 -1.73
N ASN A 199 18.06 3.86 -2.30
CA ASN A 199 16.84 3.10 -2.02
C ASN A 199 16.76 2.70 -0.54
N VAL A 200 17.86 2.19 0.05
CA VAL A 200 17.91 1.87 1.49
C VAL A 200 17.63 3.10 2.35
N LYS A 201 18.21 4.25 1.99
CA LYS A 201 17.97 5.52 2.70
C LYS A 201 16.50 5.95 2.59
N THR A 202 15.91 5.86 1.41
CA THR A 202 14.49 6.17 1.18
C THR A 202 13.58 5.23 1.98
N ILE A 203 13.87 3.91 1.98
CA ILE A 203 13.13 2.93 2.75
C ILE A 203 13.18 3.25 4.25
N PHE A 204 14.38 3.55 4.76
CA PHE A 204 14.54 3.95 6.16
C PHE A 204 13.68 5.16 6.49
N GLN A 205 13.79 6.21 5.66
CA GLN A 205 13.05 7.46 5.84
C GLN A 205 11.54 7.20 5.85
N THR A 206 11.01 6.56 4.79
CA THR A 206 9.57 6.30 4.67
C THR A 206 9.03 5.42 5.78
N THR A 207 9.81 4.45 6.26
CA THR A 207 9.40 3.58 7.37
C THR A 207 9.29 4.36 8.67
N VAL A 208 10.29 5.19 8.96
CA VAL A 208 10.31 6.01 10.18
C VAL A 208 9.22 7.08 10.12
N ASP A 209 9.10 7.80 9.00
CA ASP A 209 8.09 8.86 8.83
C ASP A 209 6.67 8.31 8.99
N ALA A 210 6.37 7.16 8.37
CA ALA A 210 5.05 6.53 8.50
C ALA A 210 4.73 6.11 9.94
N LEU A 211 5.73 5.61 10.67
CA LEU A 211 5.56 5.26 12.09
C LEU A 211 5.35 6.49 12.96
N VAL A 212 6.17 7.53 12.76
CA VAL A 212 6.07 8.79 13.50
C VAL A 212 4.71 9.43 13.25
N GLU A 213 4.30 9.58 11.99
CA GLU A 213 3.00 10.16 11.62
C GLU A 213 1.83 9.40 12.25
N GLN A 214 1.89 8.07 12.24
CA GLN A 214 0.83 7.24 12.82
C GLN A 214 0.75 7.41 14.34
N VAL A 215 1.88 7.47 15.04
CA VAL A 215 1.93 7.68 16.48
C VAL A 215 1.45 9.08 16.84
N GLU A 216 1.93 10.11 16.14
CA GLU A 216 1.52 11.49 16.36
C GLU A 216 0.01 11.66 16.13
N HIS A 217 -0.53 11.08 15.07
CA HIS A 217 -1.97 11.12 14.83
C HIS A 217 -2.80 10.52 15.98
N ILE A 218 -2.36 9.38 16.55
CA ILE A 218 -3.02 8.75 17.71
C ILE A 218 -2.86 9.64 18.94
N SER A 219 -1.66 10.14 19.21
CA SER A 219 -1.37 11.03 20.34
C SER A 219 -2.24 12.29 20.32
N GLU A 220 -2.33 12.96 19.15
CA GLU A 220 -3.21 14.13 18.96
C GLU A 220 -4.68 13.79 19.22
N LYS A 221 -5.17 12.66 18.70
CA LYS A 221 -6.55 12.21 18.93
C LYS A 221 -6.84 11.89 20.39
N LEU A 222 -5.88 11.36 21.13
CA LEU A 222 -6.01 11.13 22.56
C LEU A 222 -6.06 12.44 23.36
N LYS A 223 -5.21 13.42 23.00
CA LYS A 223 -5.16 14.74 23.64
C LYS A 223 -6.40 15.60 23.34
N SER A 224 -6.93 15.48 22.13
CA SER A 224 -8.10 16.23 21.66
C SER A 224 -9.42 15.48 21.76
N TYR A 225 -9.49 14.43 22.58
CA TYR A 225 -10.69 13.59 22.66
C TYR A 225 -11.89 14.40 23.14
N ASP A 226 -12.95 14.37 22.34
CA ASP A 226 -14.25 14.97 22.62
C ASP A 226 -15.36 14.03 22.13
N PRO A 227 -16.09 13.38 23.06
CA PRO A 227 -17.13 12.41 22.72
C PRO A 227 -18.31 13.03 21.96
N THR A 228 -18.48 14.34 22.08
CA THR A 228 -19.56 15.08 21.39
C THR A 228 -19.23 15.37 19.92
N ASN A 229 -17.93 15.43 19.58
CA ASN A 229 -17.43 15.72 18.22
C ASN A 229 -16.99 14.44 17.49
N LYS A 230 -17.97 13.69 16.97
CA LYS A 230 -17.70 12.41 16.24
C LYS A 230 -16.82 12.57 14.99
N LYS A 231 -16.64 13.77 14.45
CA LYS A 231 -15.84 14.00 13.23
C LYS A 231 -14.38 14.37 13.55
N GLY A 232 -14.10 15.03 14.63
CA GLY A 232 -12.77 15.56 14.95
C GLY A 232 -12.14 15.04 16.24
N GLY A 233 -12.93 14.88 17.29
CA GLY A 233 -12.48 14.53 18.64
C GLY A 233 -12.53 13.04 18.98
N PHE A 234 -12.86 12.16 18.04
CA PHE A 234 -13.03 10.73 18.31
C PHE A 234 -11.92 9.90 17.68
N PHE A 235 -11.36 8.94 18.42
CA PHE A 235 -10.41 7.96 17.90
C PHE A 235 -11.07 6.61 17.67
N LYS A 236 -10.60 5.88 16.64
CA LYS A 236 -11.11 4.58 16.21
C LYS A 236 -10.21 3.46 16.70
N ASP A 237 -10.78 2.32 17.06
CA ASP A 237 -10.03 1.10 17.41
C ASP A 237 -9.07 0.71 16.29
N SER A 238 -9.51 0.82 15.04
CA SER A 238 -8.70 0.52 13.87
C SER A 238 -7.39 1.32 13.76
N SER A 239 -7.28 2.48 14.41
CA SER A 239 -6.03 3.25 14.45
C SER A 239 -4.99 2.57 15.34
N PHE A 240 -5.42 2.06 16.49
CA PHE A 240 -4.55 1.29 17.38
C PHE A 240 -4.19 -0.07 16.80
N ASP A 241 -5.12 -0.74 16.10
CA ASP A 241 -4.84 -2.01 15.43
C ASP A 241 -3.80 -1.84 14.32
N LYS A 242 -3.87 -0.75 13.57
CA LYS A 242 -2.85 -0.41 12.57
C LYS A 242 -1.48 -0.17 13.22
N LEU A 243 -1.45 0.59 14.32
CA LEU A 243 -0.19 0.83 15.04
C LEU A 243 0.40 -0.47 15.59
N ARG A 244 -0.41 -1.35 16.21
CA ARG A 244 0.06 -2.65 16.68
C ARG A 244 0.68 -3.48 15.56
N LYS A 245 0.00 -3.58 14.40
CA LYS A 245 0.53 -4.28 13.23
C LYS A 245 1.83 -3.66 12.72
N ALA A 246 1.92 -2.33 12.64
CA ALA A 246 3.15 -1.66 12.24
C ALA A 246 4.30 -1.96 13.21
N VAL A 247 4.04 -1.93 14.51
CA VAL A 247 5.03 -2.25 15.55
C VAL A 247 5.49 -3.71 15.49
N GLU A 248 4.60 -4.65 15.18
CA GLU A 248 4.94 -6.08 15.01
C GLU A 248 5.93 -6.35 13.88
N VAL A 249 5.92 -5.54 12.82
CA VAL A 249 6.78 -5.74 11.63
C VAL A 249 8.17 -5.09 11.80
N ILE A 250 8.29 -4.08 12.68
CA ILE A 250 9.52 -3.31 12.87
C ILE A 250 10.77 -4.17 13.14
N PRO A 251 10.75 -5.19 14.03
CA PRO A 251 11.94 -5.99 14.30
C PRO A 251 12.50 -6.68 13.06
N ASN A 252 11.61 -7.25 12.23
CA ASN A 252 12.01 -7.94 11.00
C ASN A 252 12.61 -6.95 9.98
N VAL A 253 11.96 -5.81 9.80
CA VAL A 253 12.48 -4.74 8.93
C VAL A 253 13.81 -4.21 9.45
N ASN A 254 13.94 -4.00 10.76
CA ASN A 254 15.17 -3.52 11.35
C ASN A 254 16.32 -4.52 11.17
N GLN A 255 16.05 -5.81 11.40
CA GLN A 255 17.04 -6.87 11.25
C GLN A 255 17.44 -7.09 9.80
N ASP A 256 16.45 -7.28 8.92
CA ASP A 256 16.68 -7.76 7.56
C ASP A 256 17.06 -6.63 6.57
N VAL A 257 16.63 -5.39 6.85
CA VAL A 257 16.76 -4.26 5.92
C VAL A 257 17.59 -3.11 6.46
N LEU A 258 17.42 -2.74 7.74
CA LEU A 258 17.96 -1.51 8.31
C LEU A 258 19.26 -1.73 9.11
N GLY A 259 19.79 -2.96 9.11
CA GLY A 259 21.08 -3.29 9.72
C GLY A 259 21.09 -3.22 11.26
N ASN A 260 19.99 -3.55 11.91
CA ASN A 260 19.83 -3.53 13.36
C ASN A 260 20.05 -2.15 13.99
N ASP A 261 19.40 -1.14 13.43
CA ASP A 261 19.46 0.23 13.94
C ASP A 261 18.96 0.31 15.39
N ILE A 262 19.81 0.86 16.28
CA ILE A 262 19.54 0.90 17.71
C ILE A 262 18.40 1.86 18.09
N ASP A 263 18.25 2.97 17.37
CA ASP A 263 17.21 3.95 17.64
C ASP A 263 15.83 3.36 17.31
N ILE A 264 15.75 2.60 16.21
CA ILE A 264 14.53 1.87 15.81
C ILE A 264 14.23 0.76 16.82
N ALA A 265 15.23 0.01 17.27
CA ALA A 265 15.05 -1.04 18.27
C ALA A 265 14.51 -0.46 19.60
N ASN A 266 15.07 0.66 20.06
CA ASN A 266 14.65 1.34 21.28
C ASN A 266 13.21 1.89 21.16
N ALA A 267 12.89 2.53 20.03
CA ALA A 267 11.54 3.03 19.77
C ALA A 267 10.52 1.88 19.71
N HIS A 268 10.85 0.78 19.05
CA HIS A 268 10.01 -0.42 19.04
C HIS A 268 9.73 -0.92 20.45
N GLN A 269 10.78 -1.11 21.28
CA GLN A 269 10.61 -1.59 22.65
C GLN A 269 9.73 -0.66 23.49
N SER A 270 9.91 0.65 23.34
CA SER A 270 9.11 1.65 24.03
C SER A 270 7.64 1.63 23.57
N LEU A 271 7.39 1.53 22.26
CA LEU A 271 6.03 1.42 21.71
C LEU A 271 5.32 0.15 22.19
N VAL A 272 6.00 -0.99 22.19
CA VAL A 272 5.45 -2.25 22.73
C VAL A 272 5.07 -2.09 24.20
N ALA A 273 5.94 -1.46 25.01
CA ALA A 273 5.66 -1.21 26.41
C ALA A 273 4.41 -0.33 26.59
N VAL A 274 4.29 0.77 25.84
CA VAL A 274 3.10 1.65 25.93
C VAL A 274 1.85 0.92 25.47
N LEU A 275 1.88 0.23 24.33
CA LEU A 275 0.71 -0.50 23.80
C LEU A 275 0.25 -1.63 24.73
N SER A 276 1.17 -2.25 25.50
CA SER A 276 0.83 -3.28 26.49
C SER A 276 0.07 -2.73 27.71
N THR A 277 0.21 -1.42 28.01
CA THR A 277 -0.55 -0.78 29.10
C THR A 277 -2.01 -0.51 28.73
N ILE A 278 -2.35 -0.59 27.45
CA ILE A 278 -3.71 -0.35 26.94
C ILE A 278 -4.49 -1.66 26.96
N ASN A 279 -5.06 -2.01 28.10
CA ASN A 279 -5.84 -3.23 28.28
C ASN A 279 -7.15 -3.22 27.46
N SER A 280 -7.77 -2.05 27.33
CA SER A 280 -8.99 -1.84 26.54
C SER A 280 -9.00 -0.42 25.99
N ILE A 281 -9.34 -0.27 24.71
CA ILE A 281 -9.50 1.03 24.06
C ILE A 281 -10.72 1.77 24.67
N ASP A 282 -11.74 1.03 25.12
CA ASP A 282 -12.90 1.64 25.77
C ASP A 282 -12.52 2.34 27.08
N SER A 283 -11.49 1.87 27.78
CA SER A 283 -10.98 2.57 28.97
C SER A 283 -10.35 3.94 28.68
N LEU A 284 -9.99 4.21 27.44
CA LEU A 284 -9.53 5.51 26.96
C LEU A 284 -10.69 6.42 26.51
N ARG A 285 -11.91 5.88 26.41
CA ARG A 285 -13.14 6.63 26.10
C ARG A 285 -13.90 7.07 27.34
N ASP A 286 -13.39 6.75 28.52
CA ASP A 286 -13.95 7.20 29.80
C ASP A 286 -13.92 8.74 29.85
N GLU A 287 -15.09 9.34 30.10
CA GLU A 287 -15.30 10.80 30.12
C GLU A 287 -14.96 11.43 31.48
N THR A 288 -14.53 10.62 32.45
CA THR A 288 -14.12 11.11 33.78
C THR A 288 -12.72 11.72 33.75
N ASP A 289 -12.38 12.49 34.80
CA ASP A 289 -11.02 13.03 34.98
C ASP A 289 -9.95 11.93 35.00
N ILE A 290 -10.29 10.72 35.44
CA ILE A 290 -9.41 9.54 35.41
C ILE A 290 -9.14 9.11 33.97
N GLY A 291 -10.16 9.08 33.11
CA GLY A 291 -10.03 8.78 31.69
C GLY A 291 -9.20 9.84 30.97
N ASP A 292 -9.40 11.11 31.29
CA ASP A 292 -8.61 12.21 30.71
C ASP A 292 -7.12 12.11 31.09
N ALA A 293 -6.82 11.90 32.39
CA ALA A 293 -5.45 11.70 32.85
C ALA A 293 -4.79 10.48 32.20
N LYS A 294 -5.54 9.39 31.96
CA LYS A 294 -5.06 8.19 31.30
C LYS A 294 -4.74 8.45 29.82
N ARG A 295 -5.64 9.15 29.08
CA ARG A 295 -5.40 9.54 27.69
C ARG A 295 -4.15 10.39 27.53
N LYS A 296 -4.01 11.43 28.37
CA LYS A 296 -2.83 12.32 28.37
C LYS A 296 -1.55 11.53 28.62
N LYS A 297 -1.56 10.64 29.61
CA LYS A 297 -0.39 9.81 29.90
C LYS A 297 -0.03 8.92 28.73
N VAL A 298 -0.98 8.21 28.15
CA VAL A 298 -0.72 7.33 26.98
C VAL A 298 -0.20 8.15 25.80
N ALA A 299 -0.77 9.32 25.53
CA ALA A 299 -0.30 10.20 24.46
C ALA A 299 1.14 10.66 24.70
N ASP A 300 1.48 11.11 25.89
CA ASP A 300 2.83 11.54 26.24
C ASP A 300 3.85 10.39 26.20
N ASP A 301 3.45 9.20 26.61
CA ASP A 301 4.30 8.00 26.54
C ASP A 301 4.52 7.55 25.09
N LEU A 302 3.50 7.68 24.21
CA LEU A 302 3.63 7.44 22.75
C LEU A 302 4.59 8.44 22.12
N ASP A 303 4.46 9.74 22.42
CA ASP A 303 5.33 10.77 21.88
C ASP A 303 6.79 10.54 22.29
N LYS A 304 7.04 10.22 23.58
CA LYS A 304 8.37 9.88 24.07
C LYS A 304 8.96 8.63 23.40
N ALA A 305 8.13 7.66 23.06
CA ALA A 305 8.59 6.42 22.43
C ALA A 305 9.19 6.65 21.04
N ILE A 306 8.74 7.69 20.32
CA ILE A 306 9.24 8.03 18.98
C ILE A 306 10.29 9.15 18.97
N ASP A 307 10.58 9.80 20.09
CA ASP A 307 11.60 10.86 20.19
C ASP A 307 12.99 10.43 19.64
N PRO A 308 13.49 9.19 19.93
CA PRO A 308 14.76 8.74 19.37
C PRO A 308 14.76 8.74 17.82
N LEU A 309 13.61 8.43 17.20
CA LEU A 309 13.47 8.41 15.75
C LEU A 309 13.53 9.81 15.15
N LYS A 310 12.89 10.79 15.77
CA LYS A 310 12.91 12.20 15.34
C LYS A 310 14.31 12.79 15.42
N GLY A 311 15.06 12.52 16.50
CA GLY A 311 16.42 13.01 16.71
C GLY A 311 17.49 12.30 15.87
N GLY A 312 17.34 11.00 15.67
CA GLY A 312 18.26 10.17 14.90
C GLY A 312 18.20 10.44 13.40
N LEU A 313 17.01 10.75 12.89
CA LEU A 313 16.76 11.08 11.48
C LEU A 313 17.58 12.31 11.04
N MET A 314 17.54 13.39 11.81
CA MET A 314 18.27 14.63 11.52
C MET A 314 19.80 14.42 11.48
N LYS A 315 20.34 13.52 12.32
CA LYS A 315 21.78 13.22 12.34
C LYS A 315 22.22 12.29 11.21
N LYS A 316 21.41 11.31 10.84
CA LYS A 316 21.74 10.30 9.80
C LYS A 316 21.52 10.81 8.38
N LEU A 317 20.60 11.76 8.19
CA LEU A 317 20.33 12.42 6.91
C LEU A 317 21.22 13.64 6.66
N GLY A 318 21.67 14.30 7.72
CA GLY A 318 22.59 15.46 7.68
C GLY A 318 24.08 15.11 7.59
N GLY A 319 24.44 13.86 7.28
CA GLY A 319 25.82 13.51 6.92
C GLY A 319 26.20 14.21 5.63
N LYS A 320 26.98 15.28 5.79
CA LYS A 320 27.62 16.16 4.82
C LYS A 320 27.69 15.62 3.40
N ASP A 321 27.00 16.32 2.49
CA ASP A 321 27.48 16.49 1.12
C ASP A 321 28.78 17.34 1.21
N ASP A 322 29.93 16.68 1.24
CA ASP A 322 31.23 17.19 0.91
C ASP A 322 31.82 16.34 -0.21
#